data_d155456cad5721545e59ba4d41569de9
#
_entry.id   d155456cad5721545e59ba4d41569de9
#
_cell.length_a   1.000
_cell.length_b   1.000
_cell.length_c   1.000
_cell.angle_alpha   90.00
_cell.angle_beta   90.00
_cell.angle_gamma   90.00
#
_symmetry.space_group_name_H-M   'P 1'
#
loop_
_entity.id
_entity.type
_entity.pdbx_description
1 polymer ?
#
loop_
_entity_poly.entity_id
_entity_poly.type
_entity_poly.pdbx_seq_one_letter_code
_entity_poly.pdbx_strand_id
1 'polypeptide(L)'
;MDGTPKLACPWDRTEESLGNVVELQHVNLQVPDQLKATAFYISALGLTRDPYLMTGIDNMWANVGISQFHLPTGPAQVLRGTVGLVLPDRAQLLHRLDRARRWLEGTQYSFTEAEGHIDVTCPWGNRMRCHAPDADRLGRITLGMPYVELDVARGTLPGMARFYEQMIGTSTAMRDGALYVRVAREQFLIFRETDKPQPAFDGHHIQLAFVDFGGIYNRLNERGLISREDSAHQYRFIKVVDPNDGRVLFEVEHEIRSMKHPLFMRPLVNRNAAITNNYYAAGNEAAVWAMPPA
;
A
#
# COMPACT_ATOMS: atom_id res chain seq x y z
N MET A 1 24.98 -38.38 20.99
CA MET A 1 23.75 -37.61 20.69
C MET A 1 23.08 -37.39 22.02
N ASP A 2 23.20 -36.17 22.53
CA ASP A 2 22.63 -35.78 23.81
C ASP A 2 21.09 -35.68 23.65
N GLY A 3 20.40 -36.63 24.28
CA GLY A 3 18.94 -36.77 24.17
C GLY A 3 18.19 -35.82 25.10
N THR A 4 18.52 -34.52 25.06
CA THR A 4 17.70 -33.54 25.78
C THR A 4 16.27 -33.59 25.28
N PRO A 5 15.27 -33.88 26.13
CA PRO A 5 13.89 -33.98 25.69
C PRO A 5 13.44 -32.62 25.14
N LYS A 6 12.88 -32.63 23.92
CA LYS A 6 12.26 -31.42 23.34
C LYS A 6 11.08 -31.01 24.24
N LEU A 7 11.08 -29.76 24.69
CA LEU A 7 9.95 -29.21 25.40
C LEU A 7 8.71 -29.25 24.53
N ALA A 8 7.59 -29.74 25.04
CA ALA A 8 6.30 -29.67 24.37
C ALA A 8 5.89 -28.19 24.26
N CYS A 9 5.65 -27.74 23.06
CA CYS A 9 5.17 -26.38 22.78
C CYS A 9 3.72 -26.46 22.28
N PRO A 10 2.74 -25.87 22.98
CA PRO A 10 1.34 -25.92 22.57
C PRO A 10 1.01 -24.86 21.48
N TRP A 11 1.97 -24.00 21.12
CA TRP A 11 1.75 -22.95 20.12
C TRP A 11 2.48 -23.27 18.81
N ASP A 12 1.83 -22.95 17.67
CA ASP A 12 2.50 -22.90 16.38
C ASP A 12 3.24 -21.56 16.25
N ARG A 13 4.57 -21.61 16.39
CA ARG A 13 5.41 -20.41 16.31
C ARG A 13 5.51 -19.87 14.88
N THR A 14 5.15 -20.63 13.85
CA THR A 14 5.23 -20.18 12.47
C THR A 14 4.14 -19.15 12.14
N GLU A 15 3.02 -19.18 12.85
CA GLU A 15 1.95 -18.19 12.72
C GLU A 15 2.41 -16.77 13.14
N GLU A 16 3.42 -16.68 14.01
CA GLU A 16 3.97 -15.40 14.45
C GLU A 16 5.02 -14.82 13.47
N SER A 17 5.37 -15.58 12.43
CA SER A 17 6.39 -15.15 11.46
C SER A 17 5.77 -14.16 10.45
N LEU A 18 6.34 -12.94 10.36
CA LEU A 18 5.88 -11.91 9.44
C LEU A 18 6.58 -11.97 8.06
N GLY A 19 7.70 -12.68 7.97
CA GLY A 19 8.56 -12.66 6.78
C GLY A 19 9.38 -11.37 6.67
N ASN A 20 9.85 -11.08 5.46
CA ASN A 20 10.77 -9.96 5.21
C ASN A 20 10.09 -8.61 4.98
N VAL A 21 8.79 -8.58 4.75
CA VAL A 21 8.05 -7.33 4.51
C VAL A 21 7.41 -6.88 5.81
N VAL A 22 7.66 -5.63 6.20
CA VAL A 22 7.24 -5.11 7.51
C VAL A 22 6.30 -3.91 7.42
N GLU A 23 6.13 -3.33 6.25
CA GLU A 23 5.24 -2.18 6.04
C GLU A 23 4.74 -2.12 4.59
N LEU A 24 3.44 -1.92 4.42
CA LEU A 24 2.82 -1.35 3.23
C LEU A 24 2.50 0.10 3.56
N GLN A 25 3.41 1.01 3.21
CA GLN A 25 3.29 2.41 3.59
C GLN A 25 2.33 3.17 2.68
N HIS A 26 2.49 3.06 1.34
CA HIS A 26 1.61 3.81 0.47
C HIS A 26 1.25 3.12 -0.84
N VAL A 27 0.15 3.60 -1.41
CA VAL A 27 -0.24 3.40 -2.80
C VAL A 27 -0.05 4.73 -3.52
N ASN A 28 0.69 4.72 -4.63
CA ASN A 28 0.89 5.89 -5.48
C ASN A 28 -0.04 5.83 -6.70
N LEU A 29 -0.76 6.93 -6.92
CA LEU A 29 -1.70 7.08 -8.01
C LEU A 29 -1.62 8.52 -8.53
N GLN A 30 -1.17 8.72 -9.75
CA GLN A 30 -1.24 10.04 -10.37
C GLN A 30 -2.70 10.49 -10.55
N VAL A 31 -2.93 11.77 -10.31
CA VAL A 31 -4.26 12.39 -10.41
C VAL A 31 -4.19 13.64 -11.29
N PRO A 32 -5.11 13.84 -12.24
CA PRO A 32 -5.06 15.00 -13.14
C PRO A 32 -5.48 16.32 -12.47
N ASP A 33 -6.19 16.27 -11.35
CA ASP A 33 -6.80 17.43 -10.70
C ASP A 33 -6.68 17.34 -9.18
N GLN A 34 -5.82 18.16 -8.59
CA GLN A 34 -5.57 18.17 -7.14
C GLN A 34 -6.75 18.72 -6.34
N LEU A 35 -7.62 19.57 -6.91
CA LEU A 35 -8.80 20.03 -6.22
C LEU A 35 -9.82 18.90 -6.06
N LYS A 36 -10.07 18.15 -7.13
CA LYS A 36 -10.93 16.96 -7.07
C LYS A 36 -10.32 15.87 -6.18
N ALA A 37 -8.99 15.67 -6.22
CA ALA A 37 -8.30 14.77 -5.31
C ALA A 37 -8.49 15.20 -3.84
N THR A 38 -8.37 16.49 -3.54
CA THR A 38 -8.65 17.03 -2.20
C THR A 38 -10.11 16.81 -1.80
N ALA A 39 -11.05 17.10 -2.68
CA ALA A 39 -12.48 16.86 -2.43
C ALA A 39 -12.76 15.39 -2.13
N PHE A 40 -12.10 14.47 -2.82
CA PHE A 40 -12.29 13.04 -2.64
C PHE A 40 -11.53 12.49 -1.42
N TYR A 41 -10.19 12.55 -1.42
CA TYR A 41 -9.39 11.90 -0.37
C TYR A 41 -9.51 12.59 0.99
N ILE A 42 -9.51 13.92 1.01
CA ILE A 42 -9.55 14.66 2.27
C ILE A 42 -10.98 14.91 2.73
N SER A 43 -11.85 15.46 1.88
CA SER A 43 -13.19 15.85 2.32
C SER A 43 -14.18 14.69 2.36
N ALA A 44 -14.19 13.81 1.34
CA ALA A 44 -15.16 12.71 1.27
C ALA A 44 -14.71 11.51 2.13
N LEU A 45 -13.48 11.00 1.96
CA LEU A 45 -12.97 9.90 2.78
C LEU A 45 -12.61 10.34 4.20
N GLY A 46 -12.32 11.63 4.42
CA GLY A 46 -11.93 12.15 5.74
C GLY A 46 -10.49 11.86 6.12
N LEU A 47 -9.63 11.65 5.12
CA LEU A 47 -8.19 11.48 5.34
C LEU A 47 -7.53 12.82 5.66
N THR A 48 -6.30 12.80 6.16
CA THR A 48 -5.56 14.01 6.49
C THR A 48 -4.38 14.22 5.56
N ARG A 49 -4.11 15.47 5.19
CA ARG A 49 -2.87 15.78 4.46
C ARG A 49 -1.67 15.52 5.36
N ASP A 50 -0.61 14.99 4.75
CA ASP A 50 0.66 14.82 5.45
C ASP A 50 1.27 16.20 5.78
N PRO A 51 1.62 16.46 7.04
CA PRO A 51 2.14 17.77 7.45
C PRO A 51 3.59 18.00 7.04
N TYR A 52 4.31 16.97 6.60
CA TYR A 52 5.73 17.06 6.23
C TYR A 52 5.96 16.95 4.72
N LEU A 53 5.13 16.19 4.01
CA LEU A 53 5.26 15.95 2.57
C LEU A 53 4.28 16.83 1.78
N MET A 54 4.19 18.09 2.12
CA MET A 54 3.41 19.09 1.37
C MET A 54 4.31 19.77 0.32
N THR A 55 4.69 19.03 -0.71
CA THR A 55 5.64 19.49 -1.75
C THR A 55 4.98 20.38 -2.81
N GLY A 56 4.12 21.30 -2.41
CA GLY A 56 3.40 22.20 -3.28
C GLY A 56 1.97 21.76 -3.56
N ILE A 57 1.37 22.37 -4.58
CA ILE A 57 -0.01 22.10 -4.99
C ILE A 57 -0.13 20.90 -5.94
N ASP A 58 1.00 20.41 -6.45
CA ASP A 58 1.05 19.40 -7.51
C ASP A 58 1.30 17.98 -6.99
N ASN A 59 1.43 17.82 -5.69
CA ASN A 59 1.75 16.53 -5.08
C ASN A 59 1.14 16.44 -3.68
N MET A 60 0.08 15.65 -3.55
CA MET A 60 -0.58 15.47 -2.26
C MET A 60 -0.22 14.11 -1.66
N TRP A 61 0.07 14.12 -0.36
CA TRP A 61 0.13 12.93 0.47
C TRP A 61 -1.06 12.94 1.44
N ALA A 62 -1.84 11.87 1.42
CA ALA A 62 -3.03 11.71 2.26
C ALA A 62 -2.84 10.54 3.22
N ASN A 63 -2.86 10.82 4.53
CA ASN A 63 -2.64 9.84 5.59
C ASN A 63 -3.92 9.05 5.91
N VAL A 64 -3.78 7.75 6.04
CA VAL A 64 -4.79 6.81 6.54
C VAL A 64 -4.14 5.87 7.57
N GLY A 65 -4.19 6.27 8.85
CA GLY A 65 -3.44 5.57 9.91
C GLY A 65 -1.93 5.69 9.71
N ILE A 66 -1.25 4.56 9.60
CA ILE A 66 0.18 4.48 9.31
C ILE A 66 0.48 4.40 7.80
N SER A 67 -0.54 4.23 6.98
CA SER A 67 -0.41 4.17 5.51
C SER A 67 -0.82 5.49 4.87
N GLN A 68 -0.50 5.63 3.58
CA GLN A 68 -0.75 6.86 2.83
C GLN A 68 -1.22 6.56 1.40
N PHE A 69 -1.89 7.54 0.81
CA PHE A 69 -1.93 7.70 -0.64
C PHE A 69 -0.93 8.78 -1.06
N HIS A 70 -0.09 8.48 -2.04
CA HIS A 70 0.75 9.45 -2.71
C HIS A 70 0.11 9.80 -4.05
N LEU A 71 -0.21 11.07 -4.25
CA LEU A 71 -1.09 11.56 -5.32
C LEU A 71 -0.42 12.70 -6.11
N PRO A 72 0.65 12.41 -6.88
CA PRO A 72 1.27 13.43 -7.74
C PRO A 72 0.34 13.79 -8.91
N THR A 73 0.46 15.02 -9.40
CA THR A 73 -0.27 15.46 -10.60
C THR A 73 0.28 14.79 -11.85
N GLY A 74 -0.61 14.25 -12.67
CA GLY A 74 -0.28 13.57 -13.93
C GLY A 74 -1.50 12.92 -14.56
N PRO A 75 -1.32 12.20 -15.67
CA PRO A 75 -2.39 11.38 -16.24
C PRO A 75 -2.97 10.44 -15.18
N ALA A 76 -4.29 10.27 -15.18
CA ALA A 76 -4.96 9.44 -14.18
C ALA A 76 -4.42 8.00 -14.23
N GLN A 77 -3.93 7.51 -13.12
CA GLN A 77 -3.57 6.10 -12.92
C GLN A 77 -4.72 5.36 -12.22
N VAL A 78 -5.00 4.15 -12.68
CA VAL A 78 -6.08 3.32 -12.13
C VAL A 78 -5.53 1.95 -11.74
N LEU A 79 -5.51 1.69 -10.45
CA LEU A 79 -5.11 0.40 -9.90
C LEU A 79 -6.04 -0.71 -10.44
N ARG A 80 -5.45 -1.80 -10.91
CA ARG A 80 -6.19 -2.98 -11.38
C ARG A 80 -6.69 -3.79 -10.19
N GLY A 81 -7.59 -3.21 -9.40
CA GLY A 81 -8.02 -3.85 -8.16
C GLY A 81 -8.81 -2.92 -7.26
N THR A 82 -8.68 -3.12 -5.96
CA THR A 82 -9.39 -2.37 -4.92
C THR A 82 -8.47 -2.14 -3.72
N VAL A 83 -8.45 -0.93 -3.18
CA VAL A 83 -7.75 -0.62 -1.92
C VAL A 83 -8.73 -0.79 -0.76
N GLY A 84 -8.42 -1.68 0.18
CA GLY A 84 -9.14 -1.80 1.43
C GLY A 84 -8.75 -0.69 2.41
N LEU A 85 -9.75 -0.05 3.00
CA LEU A 85 -9.56 0.98 4.03
C LEU A 85 -10.37 0.62 5.26
N VAL A 86 -9.82 0.84 6.45
CA VAL A 86 -10.58 0.86 7.70
C VAL A 86 -10.77 2.30 8.12
N LEU A 87 -12.04 2.72 8.21
CA LEU A 87 -12.45 4.06 8.61
C LEU A 87 -13.46 3.94 9.76
N PRO A 88 -13.17 4.52 10.94
CA PRO A 88 -13.85 4.14 12.18
C PRO A 88 -15.32 4.55 12.27
N ASP A 89 -15.75 5.60 11.58
CA ASP A 89 -17.11 6.15 11.70
C ASP A 89 -17.86 6.03 10.37
N ARG A 90 -18.62 4.94 10.23
CA ARG A 90 -19.41 4.64 9.01
C ARG A 90 -20.46 5.73 8.73
N ALA A 91 -21.16 6.23 9.75
CA ALA A 91 -22.22 7.21 9.57
C ALA A 91 -21.66 8.56 9.07
N GLN A 92 -20.56 9.00 9.67
CA GLN A 92 -19.86 10.20 9.24
C GLN A 92 -19.23 10.03 7.85
N LEU A 93 -18.73 8.85 7.52
CA LEU A 93 -18.24 8.56 6.17
C LEU A 93 -19.34 8.73 5.15
N LEU A 94 -20.51 8.11 5.34
CA LEU A 94 -21.66 8.25 4.43
C LEU A 94 -22.10 9.70 4.27
N HIS A 95 -22.17 10.45 5.37
CA HIS A 95 -22.51 11.87 5.33
C HIS A 95 -21.49 12.69 4.50
N ARG A 96 -20.18 12.44 4.66
CA ARG A 96 -19.14 13.11 3.88
C ARG A 96 -19.19 12.71 2.41
N LEU A 97 -19.38 11.44 2.11
CA LEU A 97 -19.50 10.93 0.73
C LEU A 97 -20.70 11.59 0.03
N ASP A 98 -21.84 11.67 0.68
CA ASP A 98 -23.02 12.31 0.08
C ASP A 98 -22.77 13.81 -0.19
N ARG A 99 -22.21 14.53 0.75
CA ARG A 99 -21.85 15.95 0.56
C ARG A 99 -20.85 16.18 -0.57
N ALA A 100 -19.96 15.25 -0.82
CA ALA A 100 -18.93 15.37 -1.86
C ALA A 100 -19.51 15.28 -3.28
N ARG A 101 -20.71 14.71 -3.49
CA ARG A 101 -21.36 14.57 -4.81
C ARG A 101 -21.33 15.87 -5.60
N ARG A 102 -21.64 16.99 -4.97
CA ARG A 102 -21.70 18.31 -5.63
C ARG A 102 -20.36 18.80 -6.18
N TRP A 103 -19.22 18.40 -5.57
CA TRP A 103 -17.87 18.78 -6.00
C TRP A 103 -17.29 17.81 -7.02
N LEU A 104 -17.84 16.60 -7.08
CA LEU A 104 -17.34 15.50 -7.90
C LEU A 104 -18.32 15.13 -9.03
N GLU A 105 -19.32 15.98 -9.26
CA GLU A 105 -20.27 15.83 -10.37
C GLU A 105 -19.53 15.77 -11.72
N GLY A 106 -20.04 14.95 -12.64
CA GLY A 106 -19.43 14.75 -13.97
C GLY A 106 -18.15 13.92 -13.98
N THR A 107 -17.78 13.30 -12.84
CA THR A 107 -16.66 12.35 -12.74
C THR A 107 -17.17 10.91 -12.58
N GLN A 108 -16.27 9.93 -12.43
CA GLN A 108 -16.62 8.54 -12.12
C GLN A 108 -16.99 8.32 -10.64
N TYR A 109 -16.97 9.37 -9.82
CA TYR A 109 -17.26 9.28 -8.41
C TYR A 109 -18.61 8.64 -8.13
N SER A 110 -18.58 7.61 -7.31
CA SER A 110 -19.79 6.92 -6.84
C SER A 110 -19.51 6.20 -5.52
N PHE A 111 -20.57 5.87 -4.80
CA PHE A 111 -20.47 4.96 -3.67
C PHE A 111 -21.76 4.15 -3.51
N THR A 112 -21.62 2.95 -2.95
CA THR A 112 -22.70 2.02 -2.67
C THR A 112 -22.48 1.38 -1.31
N GLU A 113 -23.51 1.35 -0.49
CA GLU A 113 -23.48 0.61 0.76
C GLU A 113 -23.66 -0.89 0.49
N ALA A 114 -22.82 -1.69 1.11
CA ALA A 114 -22.92 -3.13 1.15
C ALA A 114 -22.89 -3.64 2.60
N GLU A 115 -23.19 -4.91 2.79
CA GLU A 115 -23.07 -5.54 4.09
C GLU A 115 -21.60 -5.52 4.55
N GLY A 116 -21.35 -4.89 5.70
CA GLY A 116 -20.03 -4.80 6.31
C GLY A 116 -19.04 -3.81 5.69
N HIS A 117 -19.37 -3.10 4.58
CA HIS A 117 -18.50 -2.10 3.98
C HIS A 117 -19.25 -1.08 3.12
N ILE A 118 -18.53 -0.08 2.64
CA ILE A 118 -18.99 0.86 1.62
C ILE A 118 -18.00 0.76 0.47
N ASP A 119 -18.47 0.39 -0.73
CA ASP A 119 -17.68 0.48 -1.95
C ASP A 119 -17.70 1.93 -2.46
N VAL A 120 -16.53 2.49 -2.73
CA VAL A 120 -16.36 3.88 -3.16
C VAL A 120 -15.46 3.91 -4.40
N THR A 121 -15.88 4.62 -5.42
CA THR A 121 -15.07 4.87 -6.62
C THR A 121 -14.59 6.33 -6.63
N CYS A 122 -13.31 6.54 -6.83
CA CYS A 122 -12.74 7.88 -6.92
C CYS A 122 -13.13 8.58 -8.25
N PRO A 123 -12.86 9.89 -8.41
CA PRO A 123 -13.19 10.63 -9.65
C PRO A 123 -12.65 10.02 -10.94
N TRP A 124 -11.62 9.20 -10.88
CA TRP A 124 -10.92 8.62 -12.04
C TRP A 124 -11.04 7.10 -12.16
N GLY A 125 -11.84 6.46 -11.30
CA GLY A 125 -12.14 5.03 -11.40
C GLY A 125 -11.41 4.12 -10.40
N ASN A 126 -10.51 4.64 -9.55
CA ASN A 126 -9.92 3.82 -8.48
C ASN A 126 -10.99 3.40 -7.46
N ARG A 127 -11.01 2.13 -7.13
CA ARG A 127 -11.99 1.54 -6.20
C ARG A 127 -11.39 1.43 -4.80
N MET A 128 -12.15 1.86 -3.81
CA MET A 128 -11.86 1.67 -2.39
C MET A 128 -12.99 0.88 -1.75
N ARG A 129 -12.63 -0.01 -0.83
CA ARG A 129 -13.59 -0.70 0.02
C ARG A 129 -13.40 -0.27 1.45
N CYS A 130 -14.34 0.53 1.95
CA CYS A 130 -14.26 1.16 3.26
C CYS A 130 -15.00 0.32 4.30
N HIS A 131 -14.25 -0.24 5.25
CA HIS A 131 -14.74 -1.05 6.35
C HIS A 131 -14.82 -0.25 7.65
N ALA A 132 -15.74 -0.60 8.53
CA ALA A 132 -15.60 -0.28 9.95
C ALA A 132 -14.50 -1.15 10.58
N PRO A 133 -13.91 -0.76 11.73
CA PRO A 133 -12.99 -1.63 12.47
C PRO A 133 -13.65 -2.98 12.79
N ASP A 134 -12.94 -4.06 12.48
CA ASP A 134 -13.37 -5.44 12.67
C ASP A 134 -12.14 -6.29 12.97
N ALA A 135 -11.91 -6.57 14.26
CA ALA A 135 -10.70 -7.26 14.71
C ALA A 135 -10.59 -8.69 14.21
N ASP A 136 -11.70 -9.36 13.98
CA ASP A 136 -11.73 -10.77 13.53
C ASP A 136 -11.37 -10.90 12.05
N ARG A 137 -11.72 -9.90 11.24
CA ARG A 137 -11.51 -9.92 9.78
C ARG A 137 -10.32 -9.11 9.30
N LEU A 138 -10.03 -7.99 9.97
CA LEU A 138 -9.07 -6.97 9.51
C LEU A 138 -7.94 -6.74 10.52
N GLY A 139 -7.85 -7.58 11.57
CA GLY A 139 -6.89 -7.39 12.63
C GLY A 139 -7.18 -6.15 13.47
N ARG A 140 -6.20 -5.66 14.21
CA ARG A 140 -6.36 -4.54 15.16
C ARG A 140 -6.31 -3.15 14.49
N ILE A 141 -6.47 -3.09 13.18
CA ILE A 141 -6.49 -1.81 12.45
C ILE A 141 -7.80 -1.08 12.75
N THR A 142 -7.71 0.08 13.38
CA THR A 142 -8.86 0.97 13.64
C THR A 142 -8.96 2.12 12.64
N LEU A 143 -7.84 2.49 12.03
CA LEU A 143 -7.72 3.43 10.92
C LEU A 143 -6.50 3.00 10.10
N GLY A 144 -6.66 2.68 8.83
CA GLY A 144 -5.53 2.22 8.01
C GLY A 144 -5.92 1.57 6.69
N MET A 145 -4.90 0.99 6.06
CA MET A 145 -4.98 0.26 4.79
C MET A 145 -4.64 -1.21 5.05
N PRO A 146 -5.62 -2.07 5.34
CA PRO A 146 -5.37 -3.48 5.66
C PRO A 146 -4.94 -4.28 4.43
N TYR A 147 -5.34 -3.87 3.22
CA TYR A 147 -4.95 -4.61 2.02
C TYR A 147 -5.03 -3.77 0.74
N VAL A 148 -4.29 -4.24 -0.26
CA VAL A 148 -4.48 -3.89 -1.67
C VAL A 148 -4.84 -5.19 -2.39
N GLU A 149 -6.06 -5.30 -2.91
CA GLU A 149 -6.51 -6.41 -3.74
C GLU A 149 -6.24 -6.08 -5.22
N LEU A 150 -5.64 -7.02 -5.94
CA LEU A 150 -5.24 -6.87 -7.34
C LEU A 150 -5.86 -7.98 -8.18
N ASP A 151 -6.50 -7.59 -9.28
CA ASP A 151 -7.07 -8.49 -10.27
C ASP A 151 -5.96 -9.03 -11.18
N VAL A 152 -5.82 -10.35 -11.29
CA VAL A 152 -4.76 -11.02 -12.07
C VAL A 152 -5.35 -12.05 -13.04
N ALA A 153 -4.57 -12.43 -14.06
CA ALA A 153 -4.98 -13.44 -15.02
C ALA A 153 -5.09 -14.83 -14.36
N ARG A 154 -5.99 -15.67 -14.89
CA ARG A 154 -6.14 -17.04 -14.41
C ARG A 154 -4.87 -17.88 -14.54
N GLY A 155 -4.65 -18.75 -13.56
CA GLY A 155 -3.51 -19.68 -13.52
C GLY A 155 -2.20 -19.01 -13.06
N THR A 156 -2.25 -17.78 -12.54
CA THR A 156 -1.04 -17.07 -12.11
C THR A 156 -0.73 -17.24 -10.62
N LEU A 157 -1.72 -17.49 -9.77
CA LEU A 157 -1.55 -17.53 -8.31
C LEU A 157 -0.46 -18.47 -7.80
N PRO A 158 -0.29 -19.71 -8.32
CA PRO A 158 0.78 -20.59 -7.83
C PRO A 158 2.19 -20.06 -8.11
N GLY A 159 2.40 -19.44 -9.28
CA GLY A 159 3.68 -18.80 -9.62
C GLY A 159 3.94 -17.55 -8.79
N MET A 160 2.89 -16.75 -8.54
CA MET A 160 2.97 -15.57 -7.68
C MET A 160 3.31 -15.94 -6.24
N ALA A 161 2.70 -17.00 -5.69
CA ALA A 161 3.04 -17.50 -4.37
C ALA A 161 4.54 -17.82 -4.29
N ARG A 162 5.06 -18.61 -5.25
CA ARG A 162 6.50 -18.90 -5.35
C ARG A 162 7.36 -17.64 -5.42
N PHE A 163 6.95 -16.66 -6.20
CA PHE A 163 7.70 -15.38 -6.30
C PHE A 163 7.82 -14.71 -4.93
N TYR A 164 6.71 -14.49 -4.26
CA TYR A 164 6.73 -13.79 -2.97
C TYR A 164 7.42 -14.59 -1.86
N GLU A 165 7.30 -15.91 -1.88
CA GLU A 165 7.98 -16.77 -0.90
C GLU A 165 9.50 -16.87 -1.15
N GLN A 166 9.90 -17.16 -2.40
CA GLN A 166 11.29 -17.46 -2.72
C GLN A 166 12.13 -16.22 -3.03
N MET A 167 11.55 -15.24 -3.74
CA MET A 167 12.28 -14.03 -4.13
C MET A 167 12.20 -12.96 -3.05
N ILE A 168 11.04 -12.76 -2.44
CA ILE A 168 10.82 -11.72 -1.43
C ILE A 168 10.99 -12.26 -0.01
N GLY A 169 10.68 -13.52 0.25
CA GLY A 169 10.80 -14.13 1.57
C GLY A 169 9.69 -13.76 2.51
N THR A 170 8.48 -13.58 2.00
CA THR A 170 7.27 -13.33 2.82
C THR A 170 6.32 -14.53 2.76
N SER A 171 5.45 -14.65 3.75
CA SER A 171 4.48 -15.74 3.81
C SER A 171 3.29 -15.49 2.89
N THR A 172 2.78 -16.57 2.29
CA THR A 172 1.57 -16.54 1.49
C THR A 172 0.53 -17.56 1.99
N ALA A 173 -0.74 -17.33 1.68
CA ALA A 173 -1.82 -18.26 1.96
C ALA A 173 -2.95 -18.16 0.93
N MET A 174 -3.50 -19.29 0.53
CA MET A 174 -4.73 -19.29 -0.26
C MET A 174 -5.94 -19.20 0.67
N ARG A 175 -6.81 -18.20 0.44
CA ARG A 175 -8.07 -18.01 1.18
C ARG A 175 -9.16 -17.57 0.19
N ASP A 176 -10.31 -18.19 0.23
CA ASP A 176 -11.49 -17.83 -0.58
C ASP A 176 -11.17 -17.64 -2.08
N GLY A 177 -10.31 -18.50 -2.62
CA GLY A 177 -9.90 -18.48 -4.03
C GLY A 177 -8.97 -17.33 -4.41
N ALA A 178 -8.37 -16.63 -3.44
CA ALA A 178 -7.37 -15.58 -3.64
C ALA A 178 -6.05 -15.91 -2.93
N LEU A 179 -4.97 -15.38 -3.43
CA LEU A 179 -3.65 -15.45 -2.80
C LEU A 179 -3.45 -14.24 -1.90
N TYR A 180 -3.26 -14.50 -0.62
CA TYR A 180 -2.89 -13.50 0.38
C TYR A 180 -1.37 -13.51 0.56
N VAL A 181 -0.74 -12.41 0.31
CA VAL A 181 0.70 -12.17 0.54
C VAL A 181 0.84 -11.22 1.73
N ARG A 182 1.48 -11.66 2.79
CA ARG A 182 1.67 -10.84 3.99
C ARG A 182 2.70 -9.75 3.72
N VAL A 183 2.36 -8.49 3.96
CA VAL A 183 3.25 -7.33 3.74
C VAL A 183 3.44 -6.47 4.98
N ALA A 184 2.81 -6.83 6.08
CA ALA A 184 3.08 -6.35 7.44
C ALA A 184 2.31 -7.22 8.44
N ARG A 185 2.31 -6.83 9.70
CA ARG A 185 1.62 -7.55 10.77
C ARG A 185 0.15 -7.84 10.43
N GLU A 186 -0.55 -6.85 9.92
CA GLU A 186 -1.99 -6.90 9.64
C GLU A 186 -2.31 -6.35 8.23
N GLN A 187 -1.32 -6.35 7.31
CA GLN A 187 -1.50 -5.85 5.95
C GLN A 187 -1.19 -6.95 4.93
N PHE A 188 -1.94 -6.94 3.83
CA PHE A 188 -1.84 -7.94 2.77
C PHE A 188 -1.88 -7.31 1.38
N LEU A 189 -1.13 -7.89 0.44
CA LEU A 189 -1.50 -7.86 -0.96
C LEU A 189 -2.37 -9.10 -1.20
N ILE A 190 -3.51 -8.89 -1.88
CA ILE A 190 -4.44 -9.96 -2.20
C ILE A 190 -4.53 -10.05 -3.72
N PHE A 191 -4.22 -11.22 -4.28
CA PHE A 191 -4.33 -11.43 -5.73
C PHE A 191 -5.51 -12.33 -6.02
N ARG A 192 -6.43 -11.83 -6.86
CA ARG A 192 -7.65 -12.54 -7.25
C ARG A 192 -7.70 -12.75 -8.76
N GLU A 193 -7.86 -14.00 -9.16
CA GLU A 193 -7.98 -14.33 -10.58
C GLU A 193 -9.29 -13.85 -11.17
N THR A 194 -9.21 -13.32 -12.38
CA THR A 194 -10.37 -12.86 -13.13
C THR A 194 -10.25 -13.21 -14.62
N ASP A 195 -11.41 -13.39 -15.26
CA ASP A 195 -11.53 -13.55 -16.71
C ASP A 195 -11.68 -12.21 -17.43
N LYS A 196 -11.85 -11.10 -16.69
CA LYS A 196 -11.97 -9.78 -17.29
C LYS A 196 -10.64 -9.35 -17.91
N PRO A 197 -10.65 -8.80 -19.13
CA PRO A 197 -9.46 -8.20 -19.71
C PRO A 197 -8.86 -7.17 -18.76
N GLN A 198 -7.55 -7.28 -18.52
CA GLN A 198 -6.85 -6.33 -17.67
C GLN A 198 -6.30 -5.18 -18.54
N PRO A 199 -6.47 -3.91 -18.13
CA PRO A 199 -5.82 -2.80 -18.80
C PRO A 199 -4.30 -2.94 -18.70
N ALA A 200 -3.58 -2.31 -19.61
CA ALA A 200 -2.12 -2.21 -19.53
C ALA A 200 -1.70 -1.55 -18.22
N PHE A 201 -0.51 -1.91 -17.75
CA PHE A 201 0.10 -1.27 -16.58
C PHE A 201 0.36 0.21 -16.89
N ASP A 202 -0.11 1.11 -16.03
CA ASP A 202 -0.08 2.57 -16.24
C ASP A 202 0.96 3.29 -15.35
N GLY A 203 1.79 2.54 -14.62
CA GLY A 203 2.84 3.09 -13.77
C GLY A 203 2.44 3.37 -12.31
N HIS A 204 1.23 2.97 -11.86
CA HIS A 204 0.91 3.02 -10.44
C HIS A 204 1.83 2.11 -9.61
N HIS A 205 2.09 2.48 -8.36
CA HIS A 205 2.96 1.67 -7.52
C HIS A 205 2.47 1.50 -6.08
N ILE A 206 3.03 0.48 -5.44
CA ILE A 206 2.92 0.22 -4.01
C ILE A 206 4.30 0.36 -3.38
N GLN A 207 4.36 0.91 -2.17
CA GLN A 207 5.63 0.97 -1.44
C GLN A 207 5.64 -0.07 -0.32
N LEU A 208 6.72 -0.84 -0.25
CA LEU A 208 6.97 -1.86 0.77
C LEU A 208 8.31 -1.60 1.46
N ALA A 209 8.37 -1.84 2.77
CA ALA A 209 9.63 -1.81 3.51
C ALA A 209 10.13 -3.23 3.81
N PHE A 210 11.41 -3.48 3.53
CA PHE A 210 12.04 -4.78 3.66
C PHE A 210 13.08 -4.82 4.78
N VAL A 211 13.09 -5.93 5.53
CA VAL A 211 14.14 -6.24 6.53
C VAL A 211 15.43 -6.67 5.83
N ASP A 212 15.36 -7.74 5.01
CA ASP A 212 16.47 -8.21 4.16
C ASP A 212 16.52 -7.43 2.85
N PHE A 213 16.80 -6.14 2.94
CA PHE A 213 16.81 -5.23 1.78
C PHE A 213 17.86 -5.64 0.73
N GLY A 214 19.09 -5.94 1.16
CA GLY A 214 20.19 -6.28 0.26
C GLY A 214 20.08 -7.70 -0.32
N GLY A 215 19.65 -8.68 0.47
CA GLY A 215 19.50 -10.05 -0.03
C GLY A 215 18.40 -10.17 -1.07
N ILE A 216 17.28 -9.46 -0.89
CA ILE A 216 16.21 -9.40 -1.90
C ILE A 216 16.69 -8.68 -3.15
N TYR A 217 17.38 -7.55 -3.00
CA TYR A 217 17.99 -6.82 -4.13
C TYR A 217 18.85 -7.76 -4.99
N ASN A 218 19.77 -8.50 -4.37
CA ASN A 218 20.65 -9.41 -5.10
C ASN A 218 19.87 -10.48 -5.89
N ARG A 219 18.87 -11.12 -5.26
CA ARG A 219 18.03 -12.13 -5.93
C ARG A 219 17.27 -11.57 -7.14
N LEU A 220 16.74 -10.36 -7.02
CA LEU A 220 16.02 -9.68 -8.11
C LEU A 220 16.99 -9.22 -9.20
N ASN A 221 18.15 -8.67 -8.82
CA ASN A 221 19.16 -8.16 -9.75
C ASN A 221 19.80 -9.28 -10.58
N GLU A 222 20.11 -10.43 -9.99
CA GLU A 222 20.61 -11.63 -10.69
C GLU A 222 19.67 -12.10 -11.79
N ARG A 223 18.38 -11.79 -11.69
CA ARG A 223 17.36 -12.10 -12.69
C ARG A 223 17.01 -10.92 -13.61
N GLY A 224 17.70 -9.79 -13.49
CA GLY A 224 17.44 -8.59 -14.28
C GLY A 224 16.06 -7.96 -14.03
N LEU A 225 15.53 -8.09 -12.82
CA LEU A 225 14.19 -7.61 -12.47
C LEU A 225 14.19 -6.20 -11.88
N ILE A 226 15.34 -5.67 -11.44
CA ILE A 226 15.43 -4.28 -10.95
C ILE A 226 15.12 -3.33 -12.12
N SER A 227 14.11 -2.50 -11.96
CA SER A 227 13.65 -1.55 -12.96
C SER A 227 14.19 -0.14 -12.74
N ARG A 228 14.55 0.19 -11.50
CA ARG A 228 15.04 1.53 -11.14
C ARG A 228 15.83 1.52 -9.84
N GLU A 229 16.90 2.31 -9.83
CA GLU A 229 17.70 2.66 -8.67
C GLU A 229 17.38 4.11 -8.27
N ASP A 230 16.88 4.32 -7.05
CA ASP A 230 16.53 5.65 -6.57
C ASP A 230 17.59 6.22 -5.61
N SER A 231 18.06 5.40 -4.65
CA SER A 231 19.07 5.77 -3.66
C SER A 231 19.65 4.54 -2.96
N ALA A 232 20.62 4.73 -2.08
CA ALA A 232 21.16 3.65 -1.23
C ALA A 232 20.08 2.97 -0.34
N HIS A 233 18.91 3.58 -0.19
CA HIS A 233 17.83 3.10 0.67
C HIS A 233 16.58 2.69 -0.10
N GLN A 234 16.58 2.82 -1.45
CA GLN A 234 15.39 2.59 -2.26
C GLN A 234 15.74 2.11 -3.65
N TYR A 235 15.05 1.05 -4.11
CA TYR A 235 15.05 0.57 -5.49
C TYR A 235 13.64 0.13 -5.90
N ARG A 236 13.44 -0.18 -7.18
CA ARG A 236 12.14 -0.60 -7.70
C ARG A 236 12.24 -1.82 -8.60
N PHE A 237 11.14 -2.58 -8.64
CA PHE A 237 10.91 -3.60 -9.66
C PHE A 237 9.43 -3.61 -10.07
N ILE A 238 9.14 -4.08 -11.29
CA ILE A 238 7.77 -4.06 -11.85
C ILE A 238 7.23 -5.48 -12.04
N LYS A 239 8.08 -6.39 -12.54
CA LYS A 239 7.62 -7.70 -12.98
C LYS A 239 7.60 -8.71 -11.84
N VAL A 240 6.42 -9.30 -11.61
CA VAL A 240 6.26 -10.52 -10.82
C VAL A 240 6.37 -11.69 -11.80
N VAL A 241 7.38 -12.52 -11.64
CA VAL A 241 7.68 -13.64 -12.55
C VAL A 241 7.52 -14.97 -11.81
N ASP A 242 7.24 -16.03 -12.56
CA ASP A 242 7.37 -17.38 -11.99
C ASP A 242 8.86 -17.72 -11.82
N PRO A 243 9.33 -18.01 -10.59
CA PRO A 243 10.74 -18.36 -10.38
C PRO A 243 11.22 -19.60 -11.16
N ASN A 244 10.32 -20.50 -11.54
CA ASN A 244 10.64 -21.75 -12.21
C ASN A 244 10.98 -21.57 -13.69
N ASP A 245 10.26 -20.69 -14.38
CA ASP A 245 10.39 -20.54 -15.84
C ASP A 245 10.64 -19.09 -16.31
N GLY A 246 10.60 -18.13 -15.40
CA GLY A 246 10.82 -16.71 -15.69
C GLY A 246 9.63 -16.01 -16.39
N ARG A 247 8.52 -16.70 -16.58
CA ARG A 247 7.32 -16.12 -17.21
C ARG A 247 6.76 -14.97 -16.38
N VAL A 248 6.50 -13.83 -17.00
CA VAL A 248 5.85 -12.68 -16.36
C VAL A 248 4.39 -13.06 -16.06
N LEU A 249 4.01 -12.95 -14.80
CA LEU A 249 2.67 -13.27 -14.30
C LEU A 249 1.82 -12.02 -14.10
N PHE A 250 2.45 -10.93 -13.67
CA PHE A 250 1.79 -9.66 -13.37
C PHE A 250 2.79 -8.51 -13.39
N GLU A 251 2.29 -7.30 -13.62
CA GLU A 251 3.08 -6.08 -13.55
C GLU A 251 2.43 -5.08 -12.59
N VAL A 252 3.18 -4.70 -11.57
CA VAL A 252 2.89 -3.61 -10.64
C VAL A 252 4.23 -3.10 -10.12
N GLU A 253 4.44 -1.80 -10.11
CA GLU A 253 5.70 -1.29 -9.59
C GLU A 253 5.73 -1.42 -8.07
N HIS A 254 6.76 -2.11 -7.58
CA HIS A 254 7.09 -2.20 -6.16
C HIS A 254 8.21 -1.20 -5.88
N GLU A 255 7.90 -0.17 -5.14
CA GLU A 255 8.90 0.72 -4.56
C GLU A 255 9.36 0.11 -3.25
N ILE A 256 10.63 -0.28 -3.19
CA ILE A 256 11.21 -0.99 -2.05
C ILE A 256 12.09 -0.06 -1.25
N ARG A 257 11.80 0.03 0.05
CA ARG A 257 12.58 0.82 0.99
C ARG A 257 13.23 -0.04 2.06
N SER A 258 14.43 0.35 2.46
CA SER A 258 15.07 -0.24 3.64
C SER A 258 14.48 0.36 4.92
N MET A 259 14.63 -0.34 6.05
CA MET A 259 14.28 0.20 7.38
C MET A 259 15.15 1.41 7.79
N LYS A 260 16.21 1.72 7.04
CA LYS A 260 17.04 2.94 7.22
C LYS A 260 16.59 4.09 6.33
N HIS A 261 15.55 3.90 5.51
CA HIS A 261 15.02 4.98 4.69
C HIS A 261 14.45 6.09 5.60
N PRO A 262 14.70 7.39 5.34
CA PRO A 262 14.23 8.49 6.20
C PRO A 262 12.74 8.53 6.46
N LEU A 263 11.93 8.00 5.53
CA LEU A 263 10.48 7.98 5.67
C LEU A 263 9.94 6.71 6.36
N PHE A 264 10.79 5.72 6.69
CA PHE A 264 10.34 4.51 7.36
C PHE A 264 9.85 4.82 8.78
N MET A 265 8.59 4.43 9.07
CA MET A 265 7.93 4.63 10.37
C MET A 265 8.02 6.06 10.93
N ARG A 266 8.15 7.07 10.06
CA ARG A 266 8.14 8.47 10.51
C ARG A 266 6.79 8.85 11.10
N PRO A 267 6.73 9.84 11.99
CA PRO A 267 5.45 10.35 12.47
C PRO A 267 4.66 11.01 11.32
N LEU A 268 3.37 10.70 11.25
CA LEU A 268 2.44 11.30 10.28
C LEU A 268 1.67 12.50 10.88
N VAL A 269 1.96 12.89 12.12
CA VAL A 269 1.39 14.04 12.80
C VAL A 269 2.50 15.01 13.17
N ASN A 270 2.43 16.24 12.68
CA ASN A 270 3.34 17.29 13.08
C ASN A 270 2.87 17.91 14.40
N ARG A 271 3.64 17.72 15.47
CA ARG A 271 3.39 18.30 16.80
C ARG A 271 4.27 19.52 17.09
N ASN A 272 5.16 19.90 16.19
CA ASN A 272 6.01 21.06 16.31
C ASN A 272 5.48 22.17 15.40
N ALA A 273 4.81 23.18 15.98
CA ALA A 273 4.23 24.29 15.23
C ALA A 273 5.27 25.16 14.50
N ALA A 274 6.55 25.08 14.87
CA ALA A 274 7.63 25.78 14.17
C ALA A 274 8.04 25.13 12.86
N ILE A 275 7.71 23.87 12.62
CA ILE A 275 7.97 23.20 11.33
C ILE A 275 6.94 23.67 10.32
N THR A 276 7.41 24.38 9.32
CA THR A 276 6.55 25.02 8.30
C THR A 276 6.82 24.53 6.89
N ASN A 277 7.81 23.67 6.71
CA ASN A 277 8.16 23.21 5.38
C ASN A 277 7.49 21.89 5.01
N ASN A 278 7.74 21.46 3.80
CA ASN A 278 7.02 20.45 3.06
C ASN A 278 7.77 19.12 2.94
N TYR A 279 8.89 18.97 3.62
CA TYR A 279 9.72 17.78 3.45
C TYR A 279 10.18 17.26 4.81
N TYR A 280 10.02 15.97 5.03
CA TYR A 280 10.51 15.28 6.22
C TYR A 280 11.88 14.65 5.96
N ALA A 281 12.79 14.80 6.91
CA ALA A 281 14.04 14.05 6.97
C ALA A 281 14.23 13.51 8.39
N ALA A 282 14.51 12.22 8.53
CA ALA A 282 14.73 11.59 9.83
C ALA A 282 15.86 12.27 10.60
N GLY A 283 15.65 12.51 11.88
CA GLY A 283 16.57 13.24 12.74
C GLY A 283 16.40 14.76 12.75
N ASN A 284 15.53 15.30 11.90
CA ASN A 284 15.26 16.74 11.83
C ASN A 284 13.85 17.11 12.34
N GLU A 285 13.23 16.25 13.14
CA GLU A 285 11.85 16.42 13.61
C GLU A 285 11.66 17.69 14.46
N ALA A 286 12.73 18.16 15.11
CA ALA A 286 12.72 19.38 15.91
C ALA A 286 13.18 20.62 15.11
N ALA A 287 13.63 20.46 13.86
CA ALA A 287 14.06 21.57 13.04
C ALA A 287 12.87 22.43 12.57
N VAL A 288 13.12 23.69 12.31
CA VAL A 288 12.11 24.61 11.76
C VAL A 288 11.67 24.17 10.37
N TRP A 289 12.56 23.50 9.65
CA TRP A 289 12.29 22.90 8.34
C TRP A 289 13.05 21.57 8.24
N ALA A 290 12.49 20.63 7.51
CA ALA A 290 13.03 19.29 7.38
C ALA A 290 13.66 19.02 5.99
N MET A 291 13.75 20.01 5.12
CA MET A 291 14.48 19.87 3.85
C MET A 291 15.99 19.78 4.11
N PRO A 292 16.70 18.84 3.48
CA PRO A 292 18.15 18.91 3.47
C PRO A 292 18.58 20.22 2.80
N PRO A 293 19.68 20.83 3.23
CA PRO A 293 20.26 21.95 2.49
C PRO A 293 20.54 21.51 1.05
N ALA A 294 20.32 22.44 0.12
CA ALA A 294 20.55 22.21 -1.31
C ALA A 294 22.03 21.91 -1.59
#